data_252c05c252b130d0afcdd3e5e59341e3
#
_entry.id   252c05c252b130d0afcdd3e5e59341e3
#
_cell.length_a   1.000
_cell.length_b   1.000
_cell.length_c   1.000
_cell.angle_alpha   90.00
_cell.angle_beta   90.00
_cell.angle_gamma   90.00
#
_symmetry.space_group_name_H-M   'P 1'
#
loop_
_entity.id
_entity.type
_entity.pdbx_description
1 polymer ?
#
loop_
_entity_poly.entity_id
_entity_poly.type
_entity_poly.pdbx_seq_one_letter_code
_entity_poly.pdbx_strand_id
1 'polypeptide(L)'
;MNAQKAPLSKAQLAQAKVLVVGDVMLDRYWYGAVDRISPEAPVPVVRITREENRLGGCANVAFNAVSVGAQASLLSVVGDDEASHLLQDLSLIHI
;
A
#
# COMPACT_ATOMS: atom_id res chain seq x y z
N MET A 1 -22.55 -1.89 28.76
CA MET A 1 -22.34 -1.63 27.32
C MET A 1 -22.91 -2.77 26.50
N ASN A 2 -23.71 -2.46 25.52
CA ASN A 2 -24.22 -3.47 24.63
C ASN A 2 -23.13 -3.92 23.64
N ALA A 3 -22.70 -5.16 23.76
CA ALA A 3 -21.67 -5.72 22.89
C ALA A 3 -22.24 -6.10 21.49
N GLN A 4 -23.54 -6.19 21.37
CA GLN A 4 -24.18 -6.55 20.11
C GLN A 4 -24.50 -5.28 19.32
N LYS A 5 -23.76 -5.02 18.29
CA LYS A 5 -24.03 -3.97 17.34
C LYS A 5 -24.50 -4.57 16.03
N ALA A 6 -25.45 -3.92 15.38
CA ALA A 6 -25.81 -4.30 14.03
C ALA A 6 -24.58 -4.21 13.13
N PRO A 7 -24.33 -5.18 12.27
CA PRO A 7 -23.23 -5.09 11.31
C PRO A 7 -23.44 -3.91 10.38
N LEU A 8 -22.35 -3.29 9.96
CA LEU A 8 -22.38 -2.21 8.97
C LEU A 8 -22.89 -2.76 7.64
N SER A 9 -23.81 -2.04 7.04
CA SER A 9 -24.29 -2.35 5.71
C SER A 9 -23.37 -1.76 4.63
N LYS A 10 -23.46 -2.28 3.42
CA LYS A 10 -22.75 -1.71 2.27
C LYS A 10 -23.18 -0.25 2.02
N ALA A 11 -24.45 0.06 2.23
CA ALA A 11 -24.94 1.43 2.06
C ALA A 11 -24.33 2.39 3.08
N GLN A 12 -24.18 1.97 4.33
CA GLN A 12 -23.53 2.78 5.36
C GLN A 12 -22.05 3.00 5.04
N LEU A 13 -21.34 1.96 4.60
CA LEU A 13 -19.94 2.07 4.19
C LEU A 13 -19.78 3.00 2.98
N ALA A 14 -20.67 2.93 2.01
CA ALA A 14 -20.63 3.79 0.83
C ALA A 14 -20.79 5.29 1.17
N GLN A 15 -21.43 5.62 2.27
CA GLN A 15 -21.59 6.98 2.75
C GLN A 15 -20.44 7.43 3.66
N ALA A 16 -19.63 6.52 4.14
CA ALA A 16 -18.51 6.85 5.01
C ALA A 16 -17.41 7.56 4.22
N LYS A 17 -16.95 8.68 4.77
CA LYS A 17 -15.84 9.45 4.22
C LYS A 17 -14.70 9.40 5.21
N VAL A 18 -13.55 8.91 4.76
CA VAL A 18 -12.37 8.71 5.58
C VAL A 18 -11.25 9.58 5.05
N LEU A 19 -10.66 10.38 5.91
CA LEU A 19 -9.41 11.09 5.61
C LEU A 19 -8.26 10.34 6.27
N VAL A 20 -7.34 9.87 5.45
CA VAL A 20 -6.12 9.19 5.93
C VAL A 20 -4.97 10.17 5.82
N VAL A 21 -4.33 10.45 6.96
CA VAL A 21 -3.20 11.38 7.05
C VAL A 21 -2.00 10.62 7.59
N GLY A 22 -0.88 10.70 6.90
CA GLY A 22 0.34 10.03 7.36
C GLY A 22 1.32 9.81 6.22
N ASP A 23 2.25 8.91 6.46
CA ASP A 23 3.29 8.62 5.49
C ASP A 23 2.83 7.56 4.50
N VAL A 24 2.88 7.90 3.22
CA VAL A 24 2.74 6.93 2.14
C VAL A 24 4.06 6.22 1.91
N MET A 25 3.99 4.96 1.56
CA MET A 25 5.15 4.14 1.26
C MET A 25 4.91 3.38 -0.02
N LEU A 26 5.98 3.15 -0.77
CA LEU A 26 5.98 2.22 -1.88
C LEU A 26 6.69 0.96 -1.43
N ASP A 27 5.94 -0.13 -1.33
CA ASP A 27 6.50 -1.42 -1.00
C ASP A 27 6.94 -2.11 -2.28
N ARG A 28 8.26 -2.29 -2.42
CA ARG A 28 8.85 -2.97 -3.57
C ARG A 28 9.20 -4.39 -3.17
N TYR A 29 8.68 -5.32 -3.92
CA TYR A 29 8.97 -6.74 -3.74
C TYR A 29 9.84 -7.22 -4.90
N TRP A 30 11.00 -7.72 -4.55
CA TRP A 30 11.92 -8.30 -5.52
C TRP A 30 11.90 -9.81 -5.36
N TYR A 31 11.56 -10.49 -6.43
CA TYR A 31 11.51 -11.94 -6.49
C TYR A 31 12.65 -12.44 -7.32
N GLY A 32 13.31 -13.49 -6.86
CA GLY A 32 14.40 -14.09 -7.59
C GLY A 32 14.98 -15.30 -6.90
N ALA A 33 15.89 -15.97 -7.61
CA ALA A 33 16.61 -17.11 -7.08
C ALA A 33 17.87 -16.64 -6.35
N VAL A 34 18.18 -17.29 -5.24
CA VAL A 34 19.44 -17.14 -4.53
C VAL A 34 20.29 -18.35 -4.88
N ASP A 35 21.22 -18.18 -5.83
CA ASP A 35 22.01 -19.28 -6.37
C ASP A 35 23.50 -19.18 -6.06
N ARG A 36 23.92 -18.10 -5.38
CA ARG A 36 25.32 -17.92 -4.98
C ARG A 36 25.46 -16.99 -3.78
N ILE A 37 26.63 -17.07 -3.16
CA ILE A 37 27.07 -16.16 -2.11
C ILE A 37 27.97 -15.09 -2.70
N SER A 38 27.84 -13.85 -2.20
CA SER A 38 28.69 -12.74 -2.64
C SER A 38 30.18 -13.08 -2.36
N PRO A 39 31.08 -12.79 -3.30
CA PRO A 39 32.51 -12.99 -3.07
C PRO A 39 33.10 -11.99 -2.06
N GLU A 40 32.44 -10.88 -1.82
CA GLU A 40 32.93 -9.82 -0.93
C GLU A 40 32.50 -9.98 0.52
N ALA A 41 31.38 -10.67 0.76
CA ALA A 41 30.83 -10.90 2.10
C ALA A 41 30.02 -12.20 2.08
N PRO A 42 29.85 -12.89 3.22
CA PRO A 42 29.07 -14.12 3.28
C PRO A 42 27.57 -13.85 3.27
N VAL A 43 27.09 -13.18 2.24
CA VAL A 43 25.68 -12.84 2.05
C VAL A 43 25.19 -13.42 0.72
N PRO A 44 23.93 -13.91 0.69
CA PRO A 44 23.37 -14.41 -0.55
C PRO A 44 23.15 -13.30 -1.57
N VAL A 45 23.31 -13.63 -2.84
CA VAL A 45 23.03 -12.73 -3.96
C VAL A 45 21.72 -13.18 -4.61
N VAL A 46 20.78 -12.24 -4.70
CA VAL A 46 19.50 -12.48 -5.35
C VAL A 46 19.54 -11.97 -6.77
N ARG A 47 19.29 -12.87 -7.73
CA ARG A 47 19.04 -12.47 -9.11
C ARG A 47 17.58 -12.09 -9.25
N ILE A 48 17.30 -10.80 -9.45
CA ILE A 48 15.95 -10.31 -9.54
C ILE A 48 15.34 -10.74 -10.87
N THR A 49 14.27 -11.54 -10.81
CA THR A 49 13.53 -12.00 -11.98
C THR A 49 12.18 -11.31 -12.11
N ARG A 50 11.67 -10.73 -11.03
CA ARG A 50 10.40 -10.02 -11.02
C ARG A 50 10.43 -8.94 -9.95
N GLU A 51 9.82 -7.79 -10.27
CA GLU A 51 9.57 -6.72 -9.31
C GLU A 51 8.08 -6.44 -9.24
N GLU A 52 7.58 -6.21 -8.04
CA GLU A 52 6.19 -5.85 -7.81
C GLU A 52 6.14 -4.66 -6.85
N ASN A 53 5.32 -3.67 -7.18
CA ASN A 53 5.15 -2.47 -6.37
C ASN A 53 3.74 -2.44 -5.79
N ARG A 54 3.64 -2.17 -4.51
CA ARG A 54 2.36 -2.08 -3.79
C ARG A 54 2.29 -0.83 -2.96
N LEU A 55 1.06 -0.33 -2.74
CA LEU A 55 0.82 0.76 -1.80
C LEU A 55 1.13 0.29 -0.38
N GLY A 56 1.88 1.11 0.36
CA GLY A 56 2.23 0.85 1.76
C GLY A 56 1.95 2.05 2.65
N GLY A 57 2.11 1.86 3.95
CA GLY A 57 1.83 2.89 4.93
C GLY A 57 0.39 3.37 4.87
N CYS A 58 0.17 4.68 4.96
CA CYS A 58 -1.17 5.24 4.96
C CYS A 58 -1.90 5.06 3.61
N ALA A 59 -1.17 4.89 2.51
CA ALA A 59 -1.78 4.58 1.22
C ALA A 59 -2.46 3.20 1.24
N ASN A 60 -1.87 2.22 1.92
CA ASN A 60 -2.50 0.92 2.11
C ASN A 60 -3.75 1.02 2.98
N VAL A 61 -3.74 1.86 4.00
CA VAL A 61 -4.93 2.11 4.84
C VAL A 61 -6.07 2.70 4.02
N ALA A 62 -5.78 3.70 3.18
CA ALA A 62 -6.77 4.30 2.30
C ALA A 62 -7.30 3.28 1.28
N PHE A 63 -6.44 2.47 0.72
CA PHE A 63 -6.82 1.38 -0.18
C PHE A 63 -7.78 0.39 0.48
N ASN A 64 -7.50 0.00 1.73
CA ASN A 64 -8.37 -0.90 2.48
C ASN A 64 -9.74 -0.28 2.74
N ALA A 65 -9.80 1.02 3.06
CA ALA A 65 -11.07 1.73 3.25
C ALA A 65 -11.91 1.72 1.97
N VAL A 66 -11.30 1.98 0.82
CA VAL A 66 -11.97 1.93 -0.49
C VAL A 66 -12.41 0.51 -0.83
N SER A 67 -11.60 -0.48 -0.47
CA SER A 67 -11.90 -1.89 -0.76
C SER A 67 -13.17 -2.39 -0.07
N VAL A 68 -13.51 -1.83 1.09
CA VAL A 68 -14.76 -2.16 1.78
C VAL A 68 -15.92 -1.24 1.39
N GLY A 69 -15.72 -0.34 0.44
CA GLY A 69 -16.77 0.49 -0.14
C GLY A 69 -16.83 1.91 0.37
N ALA A 70 -15.98 2.32 1.31
CA ALA A 70 -15.94 3.68 1.81
C ALA A 70 -15.29 4.64 0.81
N GLN A 71 -15.54 5.93 0.99
CA GLN A 71 -14.83 6.98 0.27
C GLN A 71 -13.60 7.38 1.09
N ALA A 72 -12.44 7.41 0.45
CA ALA A 72 -11.21 7.78 1.13
C ALA A 72 -10.50 8.94 0.44
N SER A 73 -9.96 9.83 1.26
CA SER A 73 -9.03 10.87 0.82
C SER A 73 -7.71 10.65 1.54
N LEU A 74 -6.62 10.92 0.85
CA LEU A 74 -5.28 10.68 1.35
C LEU A 74 -4.51 12.00 1.35
N LEU A 75 -3.97 12.35 2.51
CA LEU A 75 -3.09 13.51 2.68
C LEU A 75 -1.73 13.06 3.16
N SER A 76 -0.71 13.31 2.37
CA SER A 76 0.66 12.93 2.68
C SER A 76 1.65 13.86 2.01
N VAL A 77 2.91 13.78 2.42
CA VAL A 77 4.02 14.49 1.79
C VAL A 77 4.90 13.46 1.10
N VAL A 78 5.22 13.72 -0.17
CA VAL A 78 6.09 12.86 -0.97
C VAL A 78 7.20 13.69 -1.61
N GLY A 79 8.31 13.03 -1.94
CA GLY A 79 9.36 13.63 -2.74
C GLY A 79 8.98 13.68 -4.22
N ASP A 80 9.81 14.34 -5.02
CA ASP A 80 9.66 14.34 -6.48
C ASP A 80 10.66 13.34 -7.07
N ASP A 81 10.31 12.07 -7.03
CA ASP A 81 11.13 10.96 -7.49
C ASP A 81 10.28 9.89 -8.18
N GLU A 82 10.94 8.84 -8.67
CA GLU A 82 10.27 7.72 -9.31
C GLU A 82 9.25 7.05 -8.39
N ALA A 83 9.61 6.85 -7.11
CA ALA A 83 8.73 6.19 -6.15
C ALA A 83 7.44 6.98 -5.93
N SER A 84 7.52 8.33 -5.87
CA SER A 84 6.32 9.17 -5.72
C SER A 84 5.42 9.10 -6.94
N HIS A 85 5.98 9.05 -8.13
CA HIS A 85 5.21 8.91 -9.37
C HIS A 85 4.51 7.56 -9.44
N LEU A 86 5.17 6.48 -9.04
CA LEU A 86 4.56 5.16 -8.96
C LEU A 86 3.43 5.11 -7.93
N LEU A 87 3.61 5.76 -6.79
CA LEU A 87 2.55 5.86 -5.76
C LEU A 87 1.33 6.60 -6.28
N GLN A 88 1.53 7.70 -7.00
CA GLN A 88 0.43 8.46 -7.61
C GLN A 88 -0.32 7.61 -8.63
N ASP A 89 0.38 6.91 -9.50
CA ASP A 89 -0.23 6.05 -10.50
C ASP A 89 -1.05 4.93 -9.86
N LEU A 90 -0.51 4.26 -8.83
CA LEU A 90 -1.23 3.21 -8.11
C LEU A 90 -2.45 3.76 -7.36
N SER A 91 -2.35 4.95 -6.77
CA SER A 91 -3.46 5.54 -6.05
C SER A 91 -4.60 5.97 -6.98
N LEU A 92 -4.31 6.44 -8.19
CA LEU A 92 -5.33 6.79 -9.18
C LEU A 92 -6.14 5.59 -9.65
N ILE A 93 -5.58 4.40 -9.59
CA ILE A 93 -6.30 3.16 -9.93
C ILE A 93 -7.26 2.76 -8.81
N HIS A 94 -6.91 3.03 -7.54
CA HIS A 94 -7.60 2.46 -6.38
C HIS A 94 -8.33 3.48 -5.51
N ILE A 95 -7.94 4.74 -5.52
CA ILE A 95 -8.44 5.76 -4.57
C ILE A 95 -9.06 6.94 -5.30
#